data_3dfd8028ba5e02fd1a9e3f254757c63f
#
_entry.id   3dfd8028ba5e02fd1a9e3f254757c63f
#
_cell.length_a   1.000
_cell.length_b   1.000
_cell.length_c   1.000
_cell.angle_alpha   90.00
_cell.angle_beta   90.00
_cell.angle_gamma   90.00
#
_symmetry.space_group_name_H-M   'P 1'
#
loop_
_entity.id
_entity.type
_entity.pdbx_description
1 polymer ?
#
loop_
_entity_poly.entity_id
_entity_poly.type
_entity_poly.pdbx_seq_one_letter_code
_entity_poly.pdbx_strand_id
1 'polypeptide(L)'
;QRSLVGSEMCIRDSTGQVARHLIGNDAFQEVDIVGITRSITKYGVTVTKREDLGRIIKEAFYIARTGRPGPVLIDLPKDVMAELGSAQYPKEVNIRGYKPNTSVHIGQLKRAIKMLHKAKRPLFLAGGGVNIARASALFTEVVEKTQVPVVTTIMGRGAIATNHPLFIGNLGMHGAYAVSYTHLRAHATT
;
A
#
# COMPACT_ATOMS: atom_id res chain seq x y z
N GLN A 1 17.57 3.44 10.35
CA GLN A 1 16.63 2.46 9.77
C GLN A 1 15.51 3.27 9.14
N ARG A 2 15.56 3.46 7.83
CA ARG A 2 14.37 3.87 7.11
C ARG A 2 13.36 2.77 7.33
N SER A 3 12.22 3.10 7.90
CA SER A 3 11.21 2.12 8.20
C SER A 3 10.81 1.43 6.88
N LEU A 4 10.90 0.14 6.84
CA LEU A 4 10.43 -0.73 5.76
C LEU A 4 8.98 -0.41 5.31
N VAL A 5 8.26 0.37 6.11
CA VAL A 5 6.86 0.73 5.93
C VAL A 5 6.65 1.94 5.02
N GLY A 6 7.67 2.74 4.74
CA GLY A 6 7.49 4.04 4.08
C GLY A 6 7.80 4.09 2.59
N SER A 7 8.76 3.33 2.12
CA SER A 7 9.28 3.48 0.77
C SER A 7 9.12 2.25 -0.12
N GLU A 8 9.01 1.07 0.49
CA GLU A 8 9.04 -0.20 -0.25
C GLU A 8 7.71 -0.92 -0.14
N MET A 9 6.77 -0.43 -0.85
CA MET A 9 5.40 -0.90 -0.81
C MET A 9 5.20 -2.29 -1.42
N CYS A 10 6.23 -2.91 -1.94
CA CYS A 10 6.14 -4.20 -2.61
C CYS A 10 7.25 -5.16 -2.17
N ILE A 11 7.72 -5.08 -0.92
CA ILE A 11 8.72 -6.02 -0.39
C ILE A 11 8.09 -7.39 -0.23
N ARG A 12 8.83 -8.38 -0.71
CA ARG A 12 8.56 -9.78 -0.46
C ARG A 12 9.77 -10.36 0.27
N ASP A 13 9.55 -10.77 1.50
CA ASP A 13 10.54 -11.49 2.27
C ASP A 13 10.31 -13.00 2.15
N SER A 14 11.39 -13.76 2.05
CA SER A 14 11.36 -15.22 2.15
C SER A 14 12.28 -15.64 3.29
N THR A 15 11.74 -16.44 4.18
CA THR A 15 12.45 -16.97 5.35
C THR A 15 12.59 -18.47 5.26
N GLY A 16 13.62 -19.02 5.87
CA GLY A 16 13.77 -20.45 6.06
C GLY A 16 13.12 -20.89 7.37
N GLN A 17 12.54 -22.08 7.37
CA GLN A 17 11.91 -22.71 8.54
C GLN A 17 12.44 -24.13 8.71
N VAL A 18 12.32 -24.66 9.92
CA VAL A 18 12.57 -26.08 10.21
C VAL A 18 11.65 -26.97 9.35
N ALA A 19 11.98 -28.25 9.25
CA ALA A 19 11.15 -29.20 8.49
C ALA A 19 9.72 -29.26 9.06
N ARG A 20 8.71 -29.45 8.20
CA ARG A 20 7.27 -29.38 8.56
C ARG A 20 6.88 -30.20 9.78
N HIS A 21 7.47 -31.38 9.95
CA HIS A 21 7.18 -32.28 11.09
C HIS A 21 7.72 -31.81 12.41
N LEU A 22 8.61 -30.80 12.41
CA LEU A 22 9.19 -30.20 13.61
C LEU A 22 8.45 -28.92 14.02
N ILE A 23 7.68 -28.32 13.14
CA ILE A 23 6.95 -27.08 13.44
C ILE A 23 5.95 -27.31 14.56
N GLY A 24 6.01 -26.47 15.60
CA GLY A 24 5.16 -26.55 16.78
C GLY A 24 5.71 -27.48 17.89
N ASN A 25 6.94 -27.96 17.76
CA ASN A 25 7.57 -28.85 18.75
C ASN A 25 8.76 -28.19 19.48
N ASP A 26 8.89 -26.88 19.43
CA ASP A 26 10.02 -26.13 20.00
C ASP A 26 11.40 -26.66 19.55
N ALA A 27 11.49 -27.00 18.27
CA ALA A 27 12.70 -27.53 17.67
C ALA A 27 13.82 -26.48 17.64
N PHE A 28 15.07 -26.93 17.61
CA PHE A 28 16.22 -26.03 17.51
C PHE A 28 16.11 -25.12 16.27
N GLN A 29 16.20 -23.80 16.51
CA GLN A 29 16.02 -22.73 15.49
C GLN A 29 14.60 -22.63 14.91
N GLU A 30 13.61 -23.21 15.54
CA GLU A 30 12.21 -22.96 15.18
C GLU A 30 11.78 -21.57 15.64
N VAL A 31 11.10 -20.83 14.78
CA VAL A 31 10.52 -19.51 15.08
C VAL A 31 9.21 -19.36 14.34
N ASP A 32 8.15 -18.93 15.04
CA ASP A 32 6.91 -18.48 14.38
C ASP A 32 7.10 -17.11 13.73
N ILE A 33 7.86 -17.08 12.64
CA ILE A 33 8.19 -15.84 11.93
C ILE A 33 6.94 -15.20 11.31
N VAL A 34 5.95 -16.00 10.90
CA VAL A 34 4.67 -15.51 10.38
C VAL A 34 3.88 -14.80 11.47
N GLY A 35 3.82 -15.36 12.68
CA GLY A 35 3.18 -14.74 13.84
C GLY A 35 3.85 -13.43 14.25
N ILE A 36 5.18 -13.44 14.36
CA ILE A 36 5.98 -12.26 14.71
C ILE A 36 5.76 -11.11 13.70
N THR A 37 5.73 -11.42 12.42
CA THR A 37 5.65 -10.42 11.35
C THR A 37 4.22 -10.01 10.97
N ARG A 38 3.21 -10.65 11.53
CA ARG A 38 1.79 -10.40 11.20
C ARG A 38 1.37 -8.95 11.33
N SER A 39 1.89 -8.23 12.32
CA SER A 39 1.55 -6.83 12.58
C SER A 39 2.18 -5.84 11.59
N ILE A 40 3.26 -6.23 10.90
CA ILE A 40 4.03 -5.38 10.00
C ILE A 40 3.97 -5.82 8.54
N THR A 41 3.35 -6.98 8.26
CA THR A 41 3.18 -7.50 6.90
C THR A 41 1.71 -7.46 6.48
N LYS A 42 1.49 -7.32 5.19
CA LYS A 42 0.16 -7.38 4.60
C LYS A 42 -0.36 -8.81 4.47
N TYR A 43 0.55 -9.75 4.31
CA TYR A 43 0.27 -11.18 4.18
C TYR A 43 1.50 -11.96 4.60
N GLY A 44 1.32 -13.04 5.34
CA GLY A 44 2.34 -13.99 5.73
C GLY A 44 1.82 -15.42 5.59
N VAL A 45 2.64 -16.31 5.09
CA VAL A 45 2.27 -17.71 4.87
C VAL A 45 3.46 -18.63 4.96
N THR A 46 3.30 -19.77 5.67
CA THR A 46 4.24 -20.89 5.63
C THR A 46 3.80 -21.87 4.56
N VAL A 47 4.72 -22.24 3.68
CA VAL A 47 4.45 -23.18 2.59
C VAL A 47 4.43 -24.61 3.13
N THR A 48 3.27 -25.23 3.17
CA THR A 48 3.10 -26.60 3.70
C THR A 48 3.17 -27.70 2.63
N LYS A 49 2.96 -27.34 1.37
CA LYS A 49 3.00 -28.27 0.23
C LYS A 49 3.84 -27.69 -0.89
N ARG A 50 4.76 -28.46 -1.42
CA ARG A 50 5.62 -28.04 -2.53
C ARG A 50 4.82 -27.62 -3.77
N GLU A 51 3.74 -28.34 -4.07
CA GLU A 51 2.87 -28.10 -5.23
C GLU A 51 2.25 -26.70 -5.20
N ASP A 52 2.00 -26.17 -3.99
CA ASP A 52 1.42 -24.86 -3.79
C ASP A 52 2.43 -23.71 -3.93
N LEU A 53 3.73 -23.98 -3.96
CA LEU A 53 4.78 -22.97 -3.95
C LEU A 53 4.60 -21.93 -5.07
N GLY A 54 4.41 -22.37 -6.31
CA GLY A 54 4.23 -21.44 -7.43
C GLY A 54 2.97 -20.58 -7.31
N ARG A 55 1.88 -21.16 -6.80
CA ARG A 55 0.64 -20.44 -6.52
C ARG A 55 0.85 -19.41 -5.42
N ILE A 56 1.44 -19.81 -4.31
CA ILE A 56 1.69 -18.93 -3.15
C ILE A 56 2.60 -17.77 -3.54
N ILE A 57 3.68 -18.01 -4.27
CA ILE A 57 4.57 -16.96 -4.76
C ILE A 57 3.78 -15.94 -5.62
N LYS A 58 2.96 -16.42 -6.54
CA LYS A 58 2.18 -15.54 -7.41
C LYS A 58 1.15 -14.73 -6.63
N GLU A 59 0.43 -15.36 -5.69
CA GLU A 59 -0.51 -14.71 -4.79
C GLU A 59 0.17 -13.64 -3.92
N ALA A 60 1.35 -13.94 -3.38
CA ALA A 60 2.14 -13.02 -2.58
C ALA A 60 2.54 -11.76 -3.38
N PHE A 61 3.01 -11.91 -4.61
CA PHE A 61 3.29 -10.77 -5.50
C PHE A 61 2.03 -9.97 -5.82
N TYR A 62 0.93 -10.64 -6.07
CA TYR A 62 -0.34 -9.98 -6.34
C TYR A 62 -0.81 -9.16 -5.13
N ILE A 63 -0.79 -9.74 -3.92
CA ILE A 63 -1.18 -9.07 -2.68
C ILE A 63 -0.25 -7.88 -2.39
N ALA A 64 1.06 -8.06 -2.54
CA ALA A 64 2.05 -7.00 -2.28
C ALA A 64 1.80 -5.75 -3.13
N ARG A 65 1.37 -5.92 -4.39
CA ARG A 65 1.30 -4.85 -5.40
C ARG A 65 -0.08 -4.25 -5.58
N THR A 66 -1.14 -4.89 -5.11
CA THR A 66 -2.53 -4.46 -5.33
C THR A 66 -3.17 -3.85 -4.09
N GLY A 67 -4.25 -3.10 -4.24
CA GLY A 67 -4.85 -2.33 -3.16
C GLY A 67 -3.86 -1.31 -2.59
N ARG A 68 -3.77 -1.20 -1.26
CA ARG A 68 -2.65 -0.50 -0.63
C ARG A 68 -1.43 -1.42 -0.66
N PRO A 69 -0.39 -1.13 -1.44
CA PRO A 69 0.80 -1.97 -1.49
C PRO A 69 1.45 -2.11 -0.10
N GLY A 70 2.05 -3.28 0.15
CA GLY A 70 2.68 -3.54 1.44
C GLY A 70 3.52 -4.80 1.42
N PRO A 71 4.39 -5.01 2.43
CA PRO A 71 5.28 -6.16 2.49
C PRO A 71 4.50 -7.46 2.69
N VAL A 72 5.04 -8.54 2.14
CA VAL A 72 4.53 -9.91 2.30
C VAL A 72 5.67 -10.84 2.68
N LEU A 73 5.37 -11.88 3.44
CA LEU A 73 6.34 -12.87 3.91
C LEU A 73 5.93 -14.27 3.43
N ILE A 74 6.90 -15.01 2.91
CA ILE A 74 6.77 -16.43 2.57
C ILE A 74 7.79 -17.20 3.37
N ASP A 75 7.32 -18.07 4.25
CA ASP A 75 8.15 -18.93 5.08
C ASP A 75 8.27 -20.31 4.44
N LEU A 76 9.52 -20.77 4.26
CA LEU A 76 9.87 -21.94 3.48
C LEU A 76 10.48 -23.02 4.37
N PRO A 77 9.74 -24.08 4.73
CA PRO A 77 10.29 -25.22 5.45
C PRO A 77 11.38 -25.93 4.64
N LYS A 78 12.42 -26.38 5.36
CA LYS A 78 13.62 -27.01 4.77
C LYS A 78 13.28 -28.21 3.89
N ASP A 79 12.36 -29.06 4.31
CA ASP A 79 11.94 -30.26 3.58
C ASP A 79 11.18 -29.90 2.32
N VAL A 80 10.33 -28.86 2.34
CA VAL A 80 9.64 -28.36 1.13
C VAL A 80 10.64 -27.86 0.07
N MET A 81 11.70 -27.19 0.52
CA MET A 81 12.76 -26.71 -0.37
C MET A 81 13.60 -27.86 -0.98
N ALA A 82 13.72 -28.97 -0.27
CA ALA A 82 14.50 -30.13 -0.71
C ALA A 82 13.67 -31.10 -1.60
N GLU A 83 12.35 -31.00 -1.62
CA GLU A 83 11.49 -31.87 -2.44
C GLU A 83 11.71 -31.63 -3.94
N LEU A 84 11.94 -32.72 -4.68
CA LEU A 84 11.99 -32.70 -6.14
C LEU A 84 10.58 -32.76 -6.74
N GLY A 85 10.36 -32.04 -7.84
CA GLY A 85 9.09 -32.10 -8.55
C GLY A 85 9.00 -31.08 -9.68
N SER A 86 7.89 -31.13 -10.43
CA SER A 86 7.63 -30.22 -11.54
C SER A 86 7.30 -28.81 -11.03
N ALA A 87 7.82 -27.79 -11.72
CA ALA A 87 7.43 -26.41 -11.48
C ALA A 87 6.03 -26.16 -12.03
N GLN A 88 5.11 -25.78 -11.13
CA GLN A 88 3.75 -25.39 -11.50
C GLN A 88 3.55 -23.92 -11.14
N TYR A 89 3.32 -23.09 -12.16
CA TYR A 89 3.09 -21.66 -11.98
C TYR A 89 1.76 -21.27 -12.62
N PRO A 90 0.73 -20.94 -11.84
CA PRO A 90 -0.60 -20.69 -12.37
C PRO A 90 -0.63 -19.45 -13.26
N LYS A 91 -1.44 -19.49 -14.33
CA LYS A 91 -1.60 -18.32 -15.23
C LYS A 91 -2.30 -17.14 -14.55
N GLU A 92 -3.26 -17.43 -13.67
CA GLU A 92 -4.11 -16.43 -13.01
C GLU A 92 -4.04 -16.52 -11.49
N VAL A 93 -4.36 -15.43 -10.82
CA VAL A 93 -4.49 -15.37 -9.36
C VAL A 93 -5.97 -15.29 -9.00
N ASN A 94 -6.43 -16.23 -8.18
CA ASN A 94 -7.78 -16.23 -7.65
C ASN A 94 -7.75 -16.44 -6.13
N ILE A 95 -7.86 -15.33 -5.39
CA ILE A 95 -7.87 -15.35 -3.92
C ILE A 95 -9.28 -15.05 -3.46
N ARG A 96 -9.92 -16.02 -2.81
CA ARG A 96 -11.32 -15.94 -2.40
C ARG A 96 -11.66 -14.72 -1.55
N GLY A 97 -10.78 -14.35 -0.61
CA GLY A 97 -10.99 -13.26 0.35
C GLY A 97 -10.34 -11.94 -0.06
N TYR A 98 -9.64 -11.86 -1.21
CA TYR A 98 -8.89 -10.68 -1.58
C TYR A 98 -9.21 -10.24 -3.01
N LYS A 99 -10.11 -9.26 -3.12
CA LYS A 99 -10.53 -8.66 -4.40
C LYS A 99 -10.42 -7.15 -4.30
N PRO A 100 -9.25 -6.56 -4.59
CA PRO A 100 -9.09 -5.12 -4.57
C PRO A 100 -10.02 -4.47 -5.59
N ASN A 101 -10.77 -3.45 -5.15
CA ASN A 101 -11.66 -2.71 -6.03
C ASN A 101 -10.83 -1.75 -6.89
N THR A 102 -10.87 -1.95 -8.20
CA THR A 102 -10.20 -1.11 -9.20
C THR A 102 -11.19 -0.28 -10.03
N SER A 103 -12.49 -0.45 -9.81
CA SER A 103 -13.53 0.25 -10.56
C SER A 103 -13.89 1.59 -9.94
N VAL A 104 -14.15 2.58 -10.78
CA VAL A 104 -14.64 3.89 -10.37
C VAL A 104 -16.17 3.91 -10.33
N HIS A 105 -16.73 4.33 -9.20
CA HIS A 105 -18.18 4.49 -9.07
C HIS A 105 -18.59 5.87 -9.60
N ILE A 106 -19.13 5.92 -10.82
CA ILE A 106 -19.48 7.16 -11.53
C ILE A 106 -20.43 8.05 -10.73
N GLY A 107 -21.41 7.46 -9.99
CA GLY A 107 -22.32 8.21 -9.14
C GLY A 107 -21.63 8.97 -8.02
N GLN A 108 -20.63 8.36 -7.38
CA GLN A 108 -19.83 9.02 -6.33
C GLN A 108 -18.94 10.11 -6.93
N LEU A 109 -18.36 9.89 -8.11
CA LEU A 109 -17.57 10.89 -8.81
C LEU A 109 -18.42 12.14 -9.14
N LYS A 110 -19.62 11.96 -9.69
CA LYS A 110 -20.57 13.06 -9.95
C LYS A 110 -20.96 13.81 -8.66
N ARG A 111 -21.11 13.08 -7.54
CA ARG A 111 -21.40 13.70 -6.24
C ARG A 111 -20.21 14.52 -5.73
N ALA A 112 -18.99 14.01 -5.84
CA ALA A 112 -17.78 14.75 -5.47
C ALA A 112 -17.62 16.04 -6.28
N ILE A 113 -17.83 15.98 -7.60
CA ILE A 113 -17.80 17.17 -8.47
C ILE A 113 -18.86 18.20 -8.05
N LYS A 114 -20.08 17.75 -7.75
CA LYS A 114 -21.15 18.68 -7.26
C LYS A 114 -20.76 19.33 -5.92
N MET A 115 -20.10 18.59 -5.03
CA MET A 115 -19.62 19.14 -3.75
C MET A 115 -18.52 20.19 -4.00
N LEU A 116 -17.60 19.91 -4.90
CA LEU A 116 -16.53 20.85 -5.27
C LEU A 116 -17.10 22.15 -5.84
N HIS A 117 -18.07 22.07 -6.73
CA HIS A 117 -18.74 23.27 -7.29
C HIS A 117 -19.50 24.10 -6.24
N LYS A 118 -20.01 23.48 -5.18
CA LYS A 118 -20.73 24.18 -4.10
C LYS A 118 -19.81 24.74 -3.04
N ALA A 119 -18.56 24.27 -2.97
CA ALA A 119 -17.63 24.67 -1.94
C ALA A 119 -17.19 26.13 -2.11
N LYS A 120 -17.28 26.91 -1.03
CA LYS A 120 -16.82 28.30 -1.02
C LYS A 120 -15.31 28.41 -0.90
N ARG A 121 -14.66 27.47 -0.23
CA ARG A 121 -13.22 27.41 0.02
C ARG A 121 -12.71 25.98 -0.13
N PRO A 122 -12.67 25.44 -1.35
CA PRO A 122 -12.20 24.10 -1.56
C PRO A 122 -10.68 24.01 -1.33
N LEU A 123 -10.23 22.85 -0.84
CA LEU A 123 -8.83 22.52 -0.66
C LEU A 123 -8.61 21.06 -1.03
N PHE A 124 -7.60 20.78 -1.84
CA PHE A 124 -7.18 19.41 -2.11
C PHE A 124 -6.14 18.95 -1.11
N LEU A 125 -6.37 17.80 -0.51
CA LEU A 125 -5.39 17.09 0.30
C LEU A 125 -4.89 15.87 -0.48
N ALA A 126 -3.68 15.93 -1.01
CA ALA A 126 -3.06 14.84 -1.76
C ALA A 126 -2.21 13.96 -0.85
N GLY A 127 -2.53 12.67 -0.82
CA GLY A 127 -1.78 11.64 -0.13
C GLY A 127 -0.90 10.80 -1.05
N GLY A 128 -0.21 9.79 -0.50
CA GLY A 128 0.66 8.88 -1.24
C GLY A 128 -0.05 8.08 -2.34
N GLY A 129 -1.37 7.97 -2.28
CA GLY A 129 -2.15 7.28 -3.31
C GLY A 129 -1.99 7.87 -4.71
N VAL A 130 -1.81 9.19 -4.83
CA VAL A 130 -1.54 9.87 -6.13
C VAL A 130 -0.24 9.36 -6.74
N ASN A 131 0.82 9.26 -5.93
CA ASN A 131 2.14 8.78 -6.37
C ASN A 131 2.10 7.29 -6.73
N ILE A 132 1.43 6.46 -5.91
CA ILE A 132 1.27 5.03 -6.15
C ILE A 132 0.51 4.77 -7.46
N ALA A 133 -0.53 5.56 -7.71
CA ALA A 133 -1.32 5.47 -8.94
C ALA A 133 -0.59 6.08 -10.17
N ARG A 134 0.59 6.68 -9.98
CA ARG A 134 1.30 7.45 -11.02
C ARG A 134 0.43 8.52 -11.68
N ALA A 135 -0.45 9.12 -10.87
CA ALA A 135 -1.47 10.06 -11.34
C ALA A 135 -1.07 11.54 -11.14
N SER A 136 0.19 11.85 -10.86
CA SER A 136 0.65 13.22 -10.56
C SER A 136 0.35 14.19 -11.71
N ALA A 137 0.55 13.79 -12.98
CA ALA A 137 0.24 14.62 -14.13
C ALA A 137 -1.27 14.94 -14.24
N LEU A 138 -2.12 13.90 -14.11
CA LEU A 138 -3.58 14.07 -14.11
C LEU A 138 -4.06 14.90 -12.92
N PHE A 139 -3.44 14.72 -11.76
CA PHE A 139 -3.77 15.51 -10.58
C PHE A 139 -3.42 16.98 -10.78
N THR A 140 -2.24 17.28 -11.34
CA THR A 140 -1.83 18.64 -11.68
C THR A 140 -2.81 19.28 -12.66
N GLU A 141 -3.24 18.57 -13.70
CA GLU A 141 -4.25 19.04 -14.66
C GLU A 141 -5.58 19.38 -13.98
N VAL A 142 -6.04 18.54 -13.04
CA VAL A 142 -7.25 18.81 -12.24
C VAL A 142 -7.07 20.06 -11.39
N VAL A 143 -5.92 20.24 -10.75
CA VAL A 143 -5.61 21.42 -9.93
C VAL A 143 -5.63 22.68 -10.78
N GLU A 144 -4.99 22.66 -11.95
CA GLU A 144 -4.95 23.80 -12.87
C GLU A 144 -6.33 24.16 -13.41
N LYS A 145 -7.15 23.15 -13.78
CA LYS A 145 -8.52 23.38 -14.24
C LYS A 145 -9.46 23.90 -13.17
N THR A 146 -9.30 23.46 -11.93
CA THR A 146 -10.19 23.83 -10.85
C THR A 146 -9.73 25.05 -10.07
N GLN A 147 -8.46 25.44 -10.19
CA GLN A 147 -7.81 26.51 -9.43
C GLN A 147 -7.91 26.32 -7.92
N VAL A 148 -8.02 25.06 -7.47
CA VAL A 148 -8.13 24.70 -6.05
C VAL A 148 -6.73 24.55 -5.45
N PRO A 149 -6.43 25.22 -4.32
CA PRO A 149 -5.17 25.06 -3.63
C PRO A 149 -4.94 23.62 -3.17
N VAL A 150 -3.66 23.24 -3.07
CA VAL A 150 -3.24 21.87 -2.71
C VAL A 150 -2.33 21.88 -1.51
N VAL A 151 -2.61 20.99 -0.58
CA VAL A 151 -1.67 20.56 0.47
C VAL A 151 -1.38 19.07 0.30
N THR A 152 -0.20 18.64 0.72
CA THR A 152 0.16 17.22 0.65
C THR A 152 0.46 16.65 2.03
N THR A 153 0.18 15.36 2.21
CA THR A 153 0.77 14.62 3.31
C THR A 153 2.26 14.36 3.03
N ILE A 154 3.02 13.90 4.03
CA ILE A 154 4.42 13.51 3.83
C ILE A 154 4.57 12.45 2.72
N MET A 155 3.63 11.49 2.63
CA MET A 155 3.60 10.46 1.59
C MET A 155 3.10 10.97 0.23
N GLY A 156 2.43 12.12 0.23
CA GLY A 156 1.94 12.78 -0.98
C GLY A 156 2.96 13.73 -1.63
N ARG A 157 4.16 13.87 -1.06
CA ARG A 157 5.22 14.68 -1.69
C ARG A 157 5.55 14.16 -3.08
N GLY A 158 5.59 15.06 -4.05
CA GLY A 158 5.75 14.70 -5.47
C GLY A 158 4.43 14.46 -6.21
N ALA A 159 3.27 14.51 -5.53
CA ALA A 159 1.97 14.49 -6.21
C ALA A 159 1.74 15.73 -7.08
N ILE A 160 2.34 16.85 -6.71
CA ILE A 160 2.40 18.12 -7.46
C ILE A 160 3.80 18.71 -7.28
N ALA A 161 4.26 19.50 -8.23
CA ALA A 161 5.54 20.20 -8.13
C ALA A 161 5.55 21.19 -6.97
N THR A 162 6.65 21.23 -6.20
CA THR A 162 6.77 22.10 -5.01
C THR A 162 6.80 23.59 -5.34
N ASN A 163 7.14 23.94 -6.57
CA ASN A 163 7.11 25.32 -7.10
C ASN A 163 5.80 25.68 -7.80
N HIS A 164 4.79 24.81 -7.77
CA HIS A 164 3.49 25.07 -8.38
C HIS A 164 2.77 26.20 -7.61
N PRO A 165 2.16 27.21 -8.28
CA PRO A 165 1.54 28.36 -7.61
C PRO A 165 0.44 28.00 -6.62
N LEU A 166 -0.30 26.92 -6.86
CA LEU A 166 -1.39 26.45 -6.02
C LEU A 166 -0.93 25.46 -4.93
N PHE A 167 0.36 25.13 -4.86
CA PHE A 167 0.88 24.28 -3.78
C PHE A 167 1.17 25.11 -2.53
N ILE A 168 0.43 24.87 -1.45
CA ILE A 168 0.58 25.62 -0.20
C ILE A 168 1.67 25.03 0.69
N GLY A 169 1.84 23.70 0.69
CA GLY A 169 2.84 23.03 1.51
C GLY A 169 2.41 21.65 2.02
N ASN A 170 3.20 21.10 2.93
CA ASN A 170 2.94 19.82 3.55
C ASN A 170 2.14 19.98 4.84
N LEU A 171 1.24 19.04 5.06
CA LEU A 171 0.42 18.89 6.25
C LEU A 171 1.00 17.81 7.16
N GLY A 172 0.79 17.96 8.46
CA GLY A 172 1.11 16.95 9.46
C GLY A 172 2.14 17.41 10.49
N MET A 173 2.60 16.50 11.33
CA MET A 173 3.52 16.77 12.43
C MET A 173 4.84 17.44 11.98
N HIS A 174 5.30 17.16 10.79
CA HIS A 174 6.46 17.76 10.15
C HIS A 174 6.09 18.74 9.02
N GLY A 175 4.83 19.19 9.00
CA GLY A 175 4.32 20.16 8.03
C GLY A 175 4.60 21.59 8.47
N ALA A 176 4.42 22.53 7.53
CA ALA A 176 4.47 23.95 7.87
C ALA A 176 3.34 24.30 8.85
N TYR A 177 3.67 25.05 9.92
CA TYR A 177 2.71 25.49 10.93
C TYR A 177 1.51 26.21 10.31
N ALA A 178 1.77 27.13 9.40
CA ALA A 178 0.75 27.86 8.67
C ALA A 178 -0.23 26.95 7.92
N VAL A 179 0.25 25.85 7.32
CA VAL A 179 -0.59 24.90 6.60
C VAL A 179 -1.46 24.08 7.56
N SER A 180 -0.86 23.58 8.63
CA SER A 180 -1.56 22.68 9.56
C SER A 180 -2.58 23.41 10.44
N TYR A 181 -2.32 24.66 10.80
CA TYR A 181 -3.14 25.39 11.78
C TYR A 181 -3.99 26.50 11.18
N THR A 182 -3.57 27.19 10.15
CA THR A 182 -4.35 28.28 9.56
C THR A 182 -5.29 27.81 8.46
N HIS A 183 -4.83 26.91 7.59
CA HIS A 183 -5.67 26.47 6.46
C HIS A 183 -6.65 25.35 6.82
N LEU A 184 -6.27 24.41 7.69
CA LEU A 184 -7.15 23.28 8.01
C LEU A 184 -8.05 23.53 9.20
N ARG A 185 -7.54 24.16 10.26
CA ARG A 185 -8.35 24.44 11.45
C ARG A 185 -9.43 25.46 11.18
N ALA A 186 -9.20 26.44 10.32
CA ALA A 186 -10.21 27.40 9.90
C ALA A 186 -11.38 26.77 9.11
N HIS A 187 -11.21 25.56 8.55
CA HIS A 187 -12.23 24.83 7.83
C HIS A 187 -12.97 23.79 8.68
N ALA A 188 -12.45 23.44 9.85
CA ALA A 188 -13.08 22.48 10.77
C ALA A 188 -14.12 23.10 11.72
N THR A 189 -14.24 24.43 11.75
CA THR A 189 -15.09 25.18 12.69
C THR A 189 -16.28 25.90 12.05
N THR A 190 -16.61 25.57 10.79
CA THR A 190 -17.83 26.12 10.11
C THR A 190 -18.76 25.04 9.65
#